data_44cbafb442f5d6a622ac71cb85315be7
#
_entry.id   44cbafb442f5d6a622ac71cb85315be7
#
_cell.length_a   1.000
_cell.length_b   1.000
_cell.length_c   1.000
_cell.angle_alpha   90.00
_cell.angle_beta   90.00
_cell.angle_gamma   90.00
#
_symmetry.space_group_name_H-M   'P 1'
#
loop_
_entity.id
_entity.type
_entity.pdbx_description
1 polymer ?
#
loop_
_entity_poly.entity_id
_entity_poly.type
_entity_poly.pdbx_seq_one_letter_code
_entity_poly.pdbx_strand_id
1 'polypeptide(L)'
;MSIESLAQAAFLVAALLFILALAGLSKHETAKAGNTYGIAGMAVALVATIALAIDRNIESLGLILIGVAMVLGAAIGLWRARVVEMTGMPELIALLHSFVGLAAVLVGWNGYLLVEGGGSPEEIALLTAEGTLGIHSVEVFVGVFIGAVTFTGSIVAYGKLSGRLKSNPLVLPGKNFLNIGALVVFLVLTVWFVIDPALWLLIVVTVVALALGWHLVASIGGGDMPVVVSMLNSYSGWAAASAGFLLGNDLLIVTGALVGSSGAYLSYIMCKAMNRSFISVIAGGFGIEAGPGEDKDYGDHREVTAAETAELLRNAQSVIITPGYGMAVAQAQYGVAELTRKLRENGTTVRFGIHPVAGRLPGHMNVLLAEAKVPYDIVLEMDEINDDFADTDVVLVIGANDTVNPAAETDPGSPIAGMPVLRVWNGSDVIVFKRSMASGYAGVQNPLFFNENSAMLFGDAKDRVDDIVRAL
;
A
#
# COMPACT_ATOMS: atom_id res chain seq x y z
N MET A 1 30.57 6.21 30.15
CA MET A 1 29.81 5.52 29.10
C MET A 1 30.48 5.86 27.78
N SER A 2 30.78 4.86 26.97
CA SER A 2 31.28 5.10 25.62
C SER A 2 30.16 5.67 24.72
N ILE A 3 30.52 6.37 23.65
CA ILE A 3 29.56 6.88 22.66
C ILE A 3 28.76 5.73 22.08
N GLU A 4 29.39 4.59 21.89
CA GLU A 4 28.75 3.37 21.43
C GLU A 4 27.64 2.89 22.37
N SER A 5 27.92 2.83 23.69
CA SER A 5 26.87 2.44 24.69
C SER A 5 25.71 3.44 24.74
N LEU A 6 25.99 4.74 24.55
CA LEU A 6 24.96 5.78 24.48
C LEU A 6 24.12 5.63 23.21
N ALA A 7 24.74 5.34 22.08
CA ALA A 7 24.04 5.13 20.81
C ALA A 7 23.17 3.88 20.84
N GLN A 8 23.63 2.77 21.44
CA GLN A 8 22.83 1.57 21.64
C GLN A 8 21.60 1.86 22.51
N ALA A 9 21.78 2.59 23.61
CA ALA A 9 20.66 3.01 24.45
C ALA A 9 19.67 3.92 23.69
N ALA A 10 20.17 4.84 22.86
CA ALA A 10 19.35 5.69 22.00
C ALA A 10 18.58 4.88 20.94
N PHE A 11 19.20 3.85 20.35
CA PHE A 11 18.53 2.95 19.41
C PHE A 11 17.41 2.16 20.07
N LEU A 12 17.59 1.68 21.31
CA LEU A 12 16.51 1.04 22.07
C LEU A 12 15.34 2.00 22.33
N VAL A 13 15.64 3.26 22.71
CA VAL A 13 14.60 4.28 22.88
C VAL A 13 13.89 4.57 21.56
N ALA A 14 14.61 4.69 20.45
CA ALA A 14 14.03 4.88 19.13
C ALA A 14 13.14 3.71 18.71
N ALA A 15 13.58 2.46 18.94
CA ALA A 15 12.78 1.26 18.68
C ALA A 15 11.47 1.25 19.47
N LEU A 16 11.52 1.58 20.77
CA LEU A 16 10.32 1.70 21.60
C LEU A 16 9.38 2.80 21.09
N LEU A 17 9.92 3.96 20.69
CA LEU A 17 9.13 5.03 20.11
C LEU A 17 8.47 4.62 18.79
N PHE A 18 9.13 3.82 17.93
CA PHE A 18 8.52 3.29 16.71
C PHE A 18 7.41 2.26 17.00
N ILE A 19 7.58 1.41 18.02
CA ILE A 19 6.51 0.49 18.47
C ILE A 19 5.30 1.30 18.97
N LEU A 20 5.54 2.32 19.79
CA LEU A 20 4.48 3.22 20.28
C LEU A 20 3.84 4.02 19.15
N ALA A 21 4.62 4.39 18.12
CA ALA A 21 4.10 5.04 16.92
C ALA A 21 3.11 4.14 16.18
N LEU A 22 3.47 2.89 15.92
CA LEU A 22 2.58 1.92 15.27
C LEU A 22 1.33 1.66 16.11
N ALA A 23 1.48 1.47 17.42
CA ALA A 23 0.36 1.31 18.34
C ALA A 23 -0.56 2.55 18.38
N GLY A 24 0.02 3.75 18.37
CA GLY A 24 -0.73 5.00 18.33
C GLY A 24 -1.47 5.22 17.02
N LEU A 25 -0.87 4.86 15.89
CA LEU A 25 -1.46 4.97 14.56
C LEU A 25 -2.60 3.98 14.31
N SER A 26 -2.72 2.93 15.13
CA SER A 26 -3.79 1.92 15.00
C SER A 26 -5.17 2.44 15.40
N LYS A 27 -5.25 3.56 16.10
CA LYS A 27 -6.51 4.17 16.55
C LYS A 27 -6.56 5.65 16.15
N HIS A 28 -7.72 6.09 15.68
CA HIS A 28 -7.92 7.46 15.24
C HIS A 28 -7.60 8.50 16.33
N GLU A 29 -8.04 8.24 17.55
CA GLU A 29 -7.87 9.14 18.71
C GLU A 29 -6.40 9.36 19.08
N THR A 30 -5.56 8.35 18.90
CA THR A 30 -4.14 8.36 19.26
C THR A 30 -3.20 8.59 18.08
N ALA A 31 -3.72 8.71 16.85
CA ALA A 31 -2.92 8.79 15.62
C ALA A 31 -1.93 9.97 15.62
N LYS A 32 -2.36 11.15 16.13
CA LYS A 32 -1.47 12.32 16.25
C LYS A 32 -0.30 12.07 17.20
N ALA A 33 -0.56 11.43 18.33
CA ALA A 33 0.49 11.06 19.30
C ALA A 33 1.43 10.02 18.69
N GLY A 34 0.88 9.00 18.00
CA GLY A 34 1.67 8.01 17.27
C GLY A 34 2.62 8.63 16.24
N ASN A 35 2.13 9.57 15.45
CA ASN A 35 2.98 10.30 14.49
C ASN A 35 4.10 11.07 15.20
N THR A 36 3.81 11.73 16.34
CA THR A 36 4.82 12.44 17.13
C THR A 36 5.90 11.48 17.66
N TYR A 37 5.51 10.31 18.15
CA TYR A 37 6.46 9.26 18.58
C TYR A 37 7.36 8.80 17.42
N GLY A 38 6.79 8.61 16.23
CA GLY A 38 7.56 8.24 15.04
C GLY A 38 8.61 9.30 14.66
N ILE A 39 8.22 10.57 14.66
CA ILE A 39 9.12 11.70 14.39
C ILE A 39 10.24 11.78 15.45
N ALA A 40 9.89 11.66 16.74
CA ALA A 40 10.86 11.69 17.83
C ALA A 40 11.83 10.49 17.74
N GLY A 41 11.32 9.27 17.47
CA GLY A 41 12.12 8.08 17.29
C GLY A 41 13.14 8.23 16.13
N MET A 42 12.69 8.77 15.00
CA MET A 42 13.57 9.05 13.86
C MET A 42 14.65 10.08 14.19
N ALA A 43 14.29 11.16 14.89
CA ALA A 43 15.25 12.17 15.29
C ALA A 43 16.33 11.59 16.23
N VAL A 44 15.94 10.78 17.23
CA VAL A 44 16.87 10.09 18.13
C VAL A 44 17.77 9.14 17.35
N ALA A 45 17.22 8.35 16.42
CA ALA A 45 17.99 7.41 15.59
C ALA A 45 19.03 8.13 14.73
N LEU A 46 18.64 9.22 14.05
CA LEU A 46 19.56 10.00 13.22
C LEU A 46 20.69 10.63 14.03
N VAL A 47 20.39 11.23 15.18
CA VAL A 47 21.40 11.83 16.04
C VAL A 47 22.38 10.76 16.54
N ALA A 48 21.88 9.60 17.00
CA ALA A 48 22.72 8.50 17.46
C ALA A 48 23.63 7.95 16.35
N THR A 49 23.07 7.79 15.12
CA THR A 49 23.84 7.29 13.97
C THR A 49 24.93 8.28 13.56
N ILE A 50 24.65 9.59 13.54
CA ILE A 50 25.65 10.61 13.24
C ILE A 50 26.74 10.66 14.32
N ALA A 51 26.36 10.55 15.60
CA ALA A 51 27.31 10.52 16.69
C ALA A 51 28.28 9.32 16.58
N LEU A 52 27.75 8.12 16.25
CA LEU A 52 28.58 6.93 15.98
C LEU A 52 29.49 7.12 14.77
N ALA A 53 28.98 7.72 13.69
CA ALA A 53 29.78 7.98 12.50
C ALA A 53 30.97 8.90 12.80
N ILE A 54 30.75 9.95 13.61
CA ILE A 54 31.82 10.86 14.05
C ILE A 54 32.83 10.12 14.96
N ASP A 55 32.36 9.32 15.91
CA ASP A 55 33.19 8.57 16.86
C ASP A 55 34.12 7.55 16.16
N ARG A 56 33.63 6.93 15.08
CA ARG A 56 34.40 6.01 14.25
C ARG A 56 35.44 6.69 13.34
N ASN A 57 35.72 7.97 13.52
CA ASN A 57 36.69 8.77 12.75
C ASN A 57 36.53 8.63 11.23
N ILE A 58 35.30 8.69 10.74
CA ILE A 58 35.04 8.70 9.29
C ILE A 58 35.79 9.85 8.64
N GLU A 59 36.39 9.61 7.50
CA GLU A 59 37.08 10.64 6.72
C GLU A 59 36.19 11.86 6.47
N SER A 60 36.76 13.05 6.43
CA SER A 60 36.03 14.31 6.24
C SER A 60 35.15 14.29 5.01
N LEU A 61 35.57 13.61 3.94
CA LEU A 61 34.76 13.43 2.72
C LEU A 61 33.48 12.62 3.00
N GLY A 62 33.56 11.55 3.78
CA GLY A 62 32.43 10.73 4.18
C GLY A 62 31.39 11.52 4.96
N LEU A 63 31.83 12.33 5.94
CA LEU A 63 30.92 13.20 6.70
C LEU A 63 30.24 14.26 5.82
N ILE A 64 30.99 14.85 4.87
CA ILE A 64 30.41 15.80 3.91
C ILE A 64 29.35 15.12 3.04
N LEU A 65 29.63 13.93 2.51
CA LEU A 65 28.69 13.16 1.70
C LEU A 65 27.41 12.78 2.47
N ILE A 66 27.55 12.35 3.72
CA ILE A 66 26.39 12.08 4.61
C ILE A 66 25.58 13.36 4.80
N GLY A 67 26.22 14.50 5.11
CA GLY A 67 25.55 15.78 5.28
C GLY A 67 24.80 16.23 4.02
N VAL A 68 25.44 16.14 2.87
CA VAL A 68 24.83 16.48 1.57
C VAL A 68 23.64 15.55 1.27
N ALA A 69 23.80 14.24 1.43
CA ALA A 69 22.71 13.28 1.21
C ALA A 69 21.51 13.53 2.11
N MET A 70 21.76 13.83 3.40
CA MET A 70 20.70 14.18 4.37
C MET A 70 19.96 15.47 3.98
N VAL A 71 20.68 16.52 3.61
CA VAL A 71 20.07 17.79 3.21
C VAL A 71 19.23 17.62 1.93
N LEU A 72 19.75 16.92 0.94
CA LEU A 72 19.03 16.64 -0.32
C LEU A 72 17.80 15.77 -0.05
N GLY A 73 17.95 14.70 0.73
CA GLY A 73 16.85 13.81 1.08
C GLY A 73 15.76 14.54 1.88
N ALA A 74 16.14 15.35 2.85
CA ALA A 74 15.22 16.17 3.64
C ALA A 74 14.49 17.23 2.78
N ALA A 75 15.21 17.91 1.91
CA ALA A 75 14.62 18.93 1.03
C ALA A 75 13.58 18.32 0.07
N ILE A 76 13.93 17.22 -0.60
CA ILE A 76 13.02 16.51 -1.51
C ILE A 76 11.85 15.91 -0.75
N GLY A 77 12.12 15.24 0.37
CA GLY A 77 11.10 14.59 1.19
C GLY A 77 10.08 15.57 1.76
N LEU A 78 10.53 16.68 2.36
CA LEU A 78 9.65 17.72 2.90
C LEU A 78 8.85 18.43 1.81
N TRP A 79 9.48 18.68 0.65
CA TRP A 79 8.77 19.25 -0.49
C TRP A 79 7.65 18.31 -0.97
N ARG A 80 7.97 17.03 -1.19
CA ARG A 80 6.98 16.05 -1.64
C ARG A 80 5.86 15.82 -0.63
N ALA A 81 6.20 15.74 0.66
CA ALA A 81 5.21 15.57 1.73
C ALA A 81 4.21 16.73 1.83
N ARG A 82 4.60 17.95 1.43
CA ARG A 82 3.71 19.11 1.45
C ARG A 82 2.84 19.25 0.20
N VAL A 83 3.27 18.71 -0.93
CA VAL A 83 2.63 18.91 -2.24
C VAL A 83 1.79 17.69 -2.65
N VAL A 84 2.06 16.51 -2.09
CA VAL A 84 1.35 15.30 -2.48
C VAL A 84 -0.11 15.38 -2.05
N GLU A 85 -1.00 15.16 -3.01
CA GLU A 85 -2.43 14.96 -2.74
C GLU A 85 -2.69 13.53 -2.26
N MET A 86 -3.81 13.32 -1.54
CA MET A 86 -4.17 11.99 -1.03
C MET A 86 -4.29 10.93 -2.13
N THR A 87 -4.75 11.33 -3.31
CA THR A 87 -4.84 10.46 -4.50
C THR A 87 -3.48 10.03 -5.04
N GLY A 88 -2.43 10.85 -4.85
CA GLY A 88 -1.05 10.57 -5.24
C GLY A 88 -0.23 9.82 -4.17
N MET A 89 -0.78 9.62 -2.96
CA MET A 89 -0.07 8.94 -1.87
C MET A 89 0.35 7.50 -2.23
N PRO A 90 -0.50 6.65 -2.87
CA PRO A 90 -0.11 5.28 -3.22
C PRO A 90 1.12 5.21 -4.12
N GLU A 91 1.17 6.10 -5.12
CA GLU A 91 2.33 6.20 -6.04
C GLU A 91 3.58 6.67 -5.31
N LEU A 92 3.47 7.67 -4.45
CA LEU A 92 4.60 8.17 -3.68
C LEU A 92 5.15 7.09 -2.74
N ILE A 93 4.29 6.35 -2.06
CA ILE A 93 4.67 5.27 -1.16
C ILE A 93 5.39 4.16 -1.94
N ALA A 94 4.86 3.75 -3.10
CA ALA A 94 5.53 2.77 -3.95
C ALA A 94 6.92 3.26 -4.39
N LEU A 95 7.05 4.54 -4.77
CA LEU A 95 8.34 5.13 -5.12
C LEU A 95 9.32 5.12 -3.94
N LEU A 96 8.86 5.44 -2.72
CA LEU A 96 9.71 5.40 -1.52
C LEU A 96 10.23 3.99 -1.24
N HIS A 97 9.39 2.95 -1.39
CA HIS A 97 9.84 1.56 -1.25
C HIS A 97 10.93 1.19 -2.27
N SER A 98 10.90 1.76 -3.48
CA SER A 98 11.97 1.52 -4.44
C SER A 98 13.31 2.04 -3.96
N PHE A 99 13.37 3.21 -3.34
CA PHE A 99 14.62 3.73 -2.76
C PHE A 99 15.14 2.89 -1.59
N VAL A 100 14.25 2.34 -0.75
CA VAL A 100 14.66 1.41 0.31
C VAL A 100 15.26 0.14 -0.29
N GLY A 101 14.62 -0.43 -1.32
CA GLY A 101 15.16 -1.58 -2.04
C GLY A 101 16.52 -1.30 -2.67
N LEU A 102 16.68 -0.15 -3.32
CA LEU A 102 17.97 0.26 -3.88
C LEU A 102 19.05 0.45 -2.82
N ALA A 103 18.71 1.06 -1.68
CA ALA A 103 19.64 1.22 -0.56
C ALA A 103 20.14 -0.14 -0.04
N ALA A 104 19.25 -1.13 0.11
CA ALA A 104 19.63 -2.48 0.53
C ALA A 104 20.54 -3.17 -0.49
N VAL A 105 20.30 -3.01 -1.80
CA VAL A 105 21.22 -3.49 -2.85
C VAL A 105 22.60 -2.87 -2.70
N LEU A 106 22.67 -1.54 -2.54
CA LEU A 106 23.95 -0.83 -2.40
C LEU A 106 24.70 -1.23 -1.13
N VAL A 107 23.99 -1.42 0.00
CA VAL A 107 24.58 -1.92 1.25
C VAL A 107 25.14 -3.33 1.04
N GLY A 108 24.39 -4.24 0.41
CA GLY A 108 24.87 -5.59 0.11
C GLY A 108 26.09 -5.60 -0.82
N TRP A 109 26.08 -4.80 -1.88
CA TRP A 109 27.24 -4.64 -2.76
C TRP A 109 28.45 -4.07 -2.04
N ASN A 110 28.27 -3.08 -1.17
CA ASN A 110 29.34 -2.53 -0.36
C ASN A 110 29.90 -3.57 0.62
N GLY A 111 29.03 -4.35 1.29
CA GLY A 111 29.43 -5.45 2.15
C GLY A 111 30.31 -6.46 1.42
N TYR A 112 29.91 -6.88 0.21
CA TYR A 112 30.71 -7.74 -0.65
C TYR A 112 32.10 -7.14 -0.95
N LEU A 113 32.14 -5.88 -1.37
CA LEU A 113 33.42 -5.23 -1.75
C LEU A 113 34.36 -5.08 -0.57
N LEU A 114 33.84 -4.89 0.64
CA LEU A 114 34.64 -4.75 1.86
C LEU A 114 35.22 -6.10 2.34
N VAL A 115 34.42 -7.15 2.30
CA VAL A 115 34.79 -8.46 2.86
C VAL A 115 35.24 -9.41 1.76
N GLU A 116 34.35 -9.95 0.99
CA GLU A 116 34.65 -10.96 -0.04
C GLU A 116 35.49 -10.40 -1.19
N GLY A 117 35.35 -9.11 -1.50
CA GLY A 117 36.17 -8.39 -2.47
C GLY A 117 37.57 -7.99 -1.94
N GLY A 118 37.85 -8.23 -0.66
CA GLY A 118 39.15 -7.98 -0.05
C GLY A 118 39.46 -6.50 0.26
N GLY A 119 38.42 -5.65 0.32
CA GLY A 119 38.57 -4.21 0.57
C GLY A 119 38.95 -3.84 2.01
N SER A 120 38.62 -4.68 3.01
CA SER A 120 38.96 -4.45 4.43
C SER A 120 39.58 -5.69 5.08
N PRO A 121 40.90 -5.80 5.08
CA PRO A 121 41.60 -6.93 5.73
C PRO A 121 41.27 -7.07 7.22
N GLU A 122 40.99 -5.97 7.90
CA GLU A 122 40.67 -5.95 9.33
C GLU A 122 39.30 -6.61 9.58
N GLU A 123 38.29 -6.28 8.78
CA GLU A 123 36.96 -6.83 8.89
C GLU A 123 36.91 -8.32 8.51
N ILE A 124 37.66 -8.70 7.48
CA ILE A 124 37.84 -10.12 7.09
C ILE A 124 38.45 -10.91 8.26
N ALA A 125 39.50 -10.37 8.90
CA ALA A 125 40.17 -11.03 10.03
C ALA A 125 39.21 -11.18 11.22
N LEU A 126 38.39 -10.17 11.52
CA LEU A 126 37.42 -10.19 12.58
C LEU A 126 36.34 -11.27 12.33
N LEU A 127 35.67 -11.23 11.17
CA LEU A 127 34.65 -12.21 10.82
C LEU A 127 35.17 -13.65 10.73
N THR A 128 36.44 -13.80 10.31
CA THR A 128 37.10 -15.11 10.29
C THR A 128 37.39 -15.60 11.72
N ALA A 129 37.83 -14.73 12.61
CA ALA A 129 38.09 -15.08 14.01
C ALA A 129 36.81 -15.45 14.77
N GLU A 130 35.69 -14.80 14.45
CA GLU A 130 34.35 -15.06 15.00
C GLU A 130 33.67 -16.26 14.34
N GLY A 131 34.16 -16.74 13.21
CA GLY A 131 33.52 -17.82 12.43
C GLY A 131 32.24 -17.41 11.73
N THR A 132 32.03 -16.11 11.50
CA THR A 132 30.77 -15.53 10.96
C THR A 132 30.86 -15.16 9.48
N LEU A 133 31.99 -15.40 8.82
CA LEU A 133 32.22 -15.05 7.41
C LEU A 133 31.15 -15.64 6.48
N GLY A 134 30.77 -16.92 6.68
CA GLY A 134 29.72 -17.55 5.88
C GLY A 134 28.33 -16.93 6.14
N ILE A 135 28.07 -16.43 7.35
CA ILE A 135 26.83 -15.72 7.69
C ILE A 135 26.80 -14.40 6.93
N HIS A 136 27.88 -13.63 6.96
CA HIS A 136 28.03 -12.37 6.22
C HIS A 136 27.76 -12.58 4.71
N SER A 137 28.32 -13.63 4.10
CA SER A 137 28.05 -13.94 2.69
C SER A 137 26.57 -14.23 2.42
N VAL A 138 25.87 -14.93 3.32
CA VAL A 138 24.41 -15.12 3.22
C VAL A 138 23.66 -13.78 3.32
N GLU A 139 24.03 -12.94 4.27
CA GLU A 139 23.40 -11.63 4.49
C GLU A 139 23.56 -10.71 3.27
N VAL A 140 24.77 -10.67 2.68
CA VAL A 140 25.05 -9.95 1.42
C VAL A 140 24.12 -10.42 0.32
N PHE A 141 24.09 -11.73 0.07
CA PHE A 141 23.38 -12.31 -1.07
C PHE A 141 21.86 -12.18 -0.94
N VAL A 142 21.32 -12.46 0.25
CA VAL A 142 19.89 -12.31 0.58
C VAL A 142 19.48 -10.84 0.55
N GLY A 143 20.31 -9.94 1.12
CA GLY A 143 20.05 -8.51 1.13
C GLY A 143 19.96 -7.91 -0.26
N VAL A 144 20.88 -8.27 -1.14
CA VAL A 144 20.86 -7.85 -2.55
C VAL A 144 19.64 -8.40 -3.27
N PHE A 145 19.29 -9.66 -3.05
CA PHE A 145 18.12 -10.28 -3.68
C PHE A 145 16.81 -9.59 -3.27
N ILE A 146 16.54 -9.48 -1.96
CA ILE A 146 15.32 -8.83 -1.47
C ILE A 146 15.28 -7.35 -1.89
N GLY A 147 16.40 -6.65 -1.79
CA GLY A 147 16.52 -5.26 -2.19
C GLY A 147 16.21 -5.05 -3.68
N ALA A 148 16.75 -5.89 -4.56
CA ALA A 148 16.57 -5.79 -6.00
C ALA A 148 15.12 -6.13 -6.43
N VAL A 149 14.51 -7.17 -5.84
CA VAL A 149 13.08 -7.49 -6.05
C VAL A 149 12.21 -6.32 -5.60
N THR A 150 12.49 -5.74 -4.43
CA THR A 150 11.75 -4.59 -3.89
C THR A 150 11.89 -3.37 -4.80
N PHE A 151 13.10 -3.09 -5.28
CA PHE A 151 13.39 -1.94 -6.13
C PHE A 151 12.56 -1.96 -7.41
N THR A 152 12.70 -3.00 -8.22
CA THR A 152 12.00 -3.07 -9.52
C THR A 152 10.50 -3.31 -9.36
N GLY A 153 10.08 -4.12 -8.40
CA GLY A 153 8.66 -4.33 -8.09
C GLY A 153 7.97 -3.01 -7.73
N SER A 154 8.63 -2.18 -6.93
CA SER A 154 8.10 -0.87 -6.52
C SER A 154 8.04 0.13 -7.67
N ILE A 155 9.01 0.12 -8.58
CA ILE A 155 8.98 0.96 -9.79
C ILE A 155 7.80 0.57 -10.69
N VAL A 156 7.55 -0.73 -10.86
CA VAL A 156 6.40 -1.21 -11.66
C VAL A 156 5.08 -0.82 -10.98
N ALA A 157 4.98 -0.98 -9.65
CA ALA A 157 3.80 -0.55 -8.90
C ALA A 157 3.55 0.96 -9.05
N TYR A 158 4.59 1.78 -8.89
CA TYR A 158 4.54 3.21 -9.15
C TYR A 158 4.02 3.51 -10.57
N GLY A 159 4.56 2.83 -11.59
CA GLY A 159 4.16 3.01 -12.98
C GLY A 159 2.69 2.67 -13.23
N LYS A 160 2.18 1.59 -12.60
CA LYS A 160 0.77 1.20 -12.72
C LYS A 160 -0.18 2.14 -11.95
N LEU A 161 0.19 2.53 -10.74
CA LEU A 161 -0.60 3.44 -9.90
C LEU A 161 -0.69 4.84 -10.52
N SER A 162 0.40 5.35 -11.08
CA SER A 162 0.44 6.66 -11.75
C SER A 162 -0.15 6.66 -13.17
N GLY A 163 -0.63 5.50 -13.65
CA GLY A 163 -1.18 5.37 -15.01
C GLY A 163 -0.14 5.41 -16.15
N ARG A 164 1.16 5.43 -15.82
CA ARG A 164 2.26 5.39 -16.81
C ARG A 164 2.44 4.01 -17.43
N LEU A 165 2.09 2.96 -16.69
CA LEU A 165 2.02 1.59 -17.17
C LEU A 165 0.56 1.13 -17.18
N LYS A 166 0.21 0.25 -18.11
CA LYS A 166 -1.14 -0.33 -18.17
C LYS A 166 -1.43 -1.14 -16.90
N SER A 167 -2.63 -0.99 -16.35
CA SER A 167 -3.06 -1.70 -15.14
C SER A 167 -3.35 -3.19 -15.38
N ASN A 168 -3.48 -3.61 -16.63
CA ASN A 168 -3.71 -5.01 -16.98
C ASN A 168 -2.53 -5.89 -16.53
N PRO A 169 -2.80 -7.11 -16.03
CA PRO A 169 -1.75 -8.04 -15.68
C PRO A 169 -0.95 -8.49 -16.92
N LEU A 170 0.37 -8.58 -16.78
CA LEU A 170 1.23 -9.18 -17.79
C LEU A 170 1.11 -10.70 -17.69
N VAL A 171 0.52 -11.31 -18.69
CA VAL A 171 0.38 -12.77 -18.76
C VAL A 171 1.49 -13.34 -19.63
N LEU A 172 2.48 -13.97 -19.01
CA LEU A 172 3.52 -14.73 -19.73
C LEU A 172 3.18 -16.23 -19.66
N PRO A 173 3.28 -16.96 -20.78
CA PRO A 173 3.11 -18.42 -20.75
C PRO A 173 4.17 -19.04 -19.83
N GLY A 174 3.74 -19.90 -18.90
CA GLY A 174 4.65 -20.55 -17.97
C GLY A 174 5.16 -19.65 -16.82
N LYS A 175 4.48 -18.51 -16.51
CA LYS A 175 4.88 -17.58 -15.45
C LYS A 175 5.22 -18.25 -14.10
N ASN A 176 4.49 -19.30 -13.75
CA ASN A 176 4.69 -20.04 -12.51
C ASN A 176 6.04 -20.78 -12.49
N PHE A 177 6.42 -21.36 -13.62
CA PHE A 177 7.72 -22.02 -13.78
C PHE A 177 8.87 -20.99 -13.76
N LEU A 178 8.64 -19.78 -14.32
CA LEU A 178 9.62 -18.69 -14.26
C LEU A 178 9.85 -18.26 -12.81
N ASN A 179 8.78 -18.05 -12.04
CA ASN A 179 8.88 -17.62 -10.66
C ASN A 179 9.56 -18.66 -9.77
N ILE A 180 9.13 -19.94 -9.88
CA ILE A 180 9.75 -21.06 -9.14
C ILE A 180 11.19 -21.23 -9.60
N GLY A 181 11.45 -21.19 -10.91
CA GLY A 181 12.79 -21.29 -11.46
C GLY A 181 13.73 -20.21 -10.93
N ALA A 182 13.28 -18.96 -10.87
CA ALA A 182 14.06 -17.86 -10.31
C ALA A 182 14.39 -18.06 -8.83
N LEU A 183 13.43 -18.57 -8.02
CA LEU A 183 13.67 -18.90 -6.62
C LEU A 183 14.64 -20.06 -6.45
N VAL A 184 14.55 -21.11 -7.28
CA VAL A 184 15.49 -22.24 -7.28
C VAL A 184 16.89 -21.74 -7.67
N VAL A 185 17.00 -20.94 -8.72
CA VAL A 185 18.27 -20.30 -9.13
C VAL A 185 18.85 -19.49 -7.97
N PHE A 186 18.03 -18.67 -7.32
CA PHE A 186 18.46 -17.89 -6.15
C PHE A 186 19.04 -18.81 -5.04
N LEU A 187 18.34 -19.88 -4.67
CA LEU A 187 18.80 -20.79 -3.62
C LEU A 187 20.10 -21.49 -4.01
N VAL A 188 20.22 -21.96 -5.26
CA VAL A 188 21.45 -22.62 -5.76
C VAL A 188 22.62 -21.64 -5.76
N LEU A 189 22.39 -20.41 -6.27
CA LEU A 189 23.42 -19.38 -6.29
C LEU A 189 23.81 -18.93 -4.89
N THR A 190 22.88 -18.90 -3.92
CA THR A 190 23.18 -18.57 -2.51
C THR A 190 24.16 -19.60 -1.93
N VAL A 191 23.88 -20.89 -2.08
CA VAL A 191 24.76 -21.97 -1.59
C VAL A 191 26.14 -21.87 -2.26
N TRP A 192 26.17 -21.64 -3.57
CA TRP A 192 27.44 -21.50 -4.30
C TRP A 192 28.22 -20.29 -3.82
N PHE A 193 27.56 -19.13 -3.64
CA PHE A 193 28.23 -17.92 -3.17
C PHE A 193 28.82 -18.03 -1.76
N VAL A 194 28.17 -18.79 -0.87
CA VAL A 194 28.72 -19.07 0.48
C VAL A 194 29.95 -19.94 0.42
N ILE A 195 30.04 -20.85 -0.54
CA ILE A 195 31.20 -21.74 -0.72
C ILE A 195 32.38 -21.02 -1.41
N ASP A 196 32.06 -20.24 -2.45
CA ASP A 196 33.05 -19.53 -3.28
C ASP A 196 32.45 -18.16 -3.68
N PRO A 197 32.63 -17.12 -2.83
CA PRO A 197 32.04 -15.80 -3.05
C PRO A 197 32.70 -15.08 -4.24
N ALA A 198 32.15 -15.26 -5.42
CA ALA A 198 32.63 -14.67 -6.65
C ALA A 198 31.73 -13.49 -7.12
N LEU A 199 32.36 -12.42 -7.61
CA LEU A 199 31.65 -11.21 -8.10
C LEU A 199 30.58 -11.51 -9.14
N TRP A 200 30.84 -12.44 -10.07
CA TRP A 200 29.89 -12.79 -11.12
C TRP A 200 28.59 -13.39 -10.56
N LEU A 201 28.66 -14.13 -9.42
CA LEU A 201 27.47 -14.67 -8.76
C LEU A 201 26.59 -13.54 -8.21
N LEU A 202 27.20 -12.51 -7.62
CA LEU A 202 26.49 -11.34 -7.12
C LEU A 202 25.84 -10.54 -8.27
N ILE A 203 26.53 -10.40 -9.40
CA ILE A 203 25.97 -9.79 -10.60
C ILE A 203 24.77 -10.58 -11.11
N VAL A 204 24.90 -11.90 -11.23
CA VAL A 204 23.82 -12.77 -11.74
C VAL A 204 22.60 -12.70 -10.82
N VAL A 205 22.77 -12.83 -9.49
CA VAL A 205 21.62 -12.75 -8.59
C VAL A 205 20.97 -11.37 -8.61
N THR A 206 21.73 -10.30 -8.73
CA THR A 206 21.18 -8.95 -8.87
C THR A 206 20.30 -8.86 -10.11
N VAL A 207 20.77 -9.32 -11.27
CA VAL A 207 19.99 -9.29 -12.52
C VAL A 207 18.74 -10.17 -12.43
N VAL A 208 18.87 -11.39 -11.90
CA VAL A 208 17.73 -12.31 -11.71
C VAL A 208 16.69 -11.70 -10.77
N ALA A 209 17.12 -11.09 -9.67
CA ALA A 209 16.23 -10.46 -8.70
C ALA A 209 15.53 -9.22 -9.27
N LEU A 210 16.24 -8.37 -10.03
CA LEU A 210 15.63 -7.23 -10.73
C LEU A 210 14.57 -7.70 -11.74
N ALA A 211 14.85 -8.73 -12.52
CA ALA A 211 13.91 -9.30 -13.48
C ALA A 211 12.69 -9.94 -12.80
N LEU A 212 12.92 -10.66 -11.70
CA LEU A 212 11.86 -11.29 -10.90
C LEU A 212 10.94 -10.24 -10.27
N GLY A 213 11.48 -9.20 -9.64
CA GLY A 213 10.69 -8.13 -9.03
C GLY A 213 9.82 -7.39 -10.04
N TRP A 214 10.38 -7.10 -11.23
CA TRP A 214 9.63 -6.53 -12.33
C TRP A 214 8.49 -7.47 -12.76
N HIS A 215 8.78 -8.75 -13.00
CA HIS A 215 7.81 -9.73 -13.47
C HIS A 215 6.69 -9.97 -12.45
N LEU A 216 7.00 -10.14 -11.17
CA LEU A 216 6.02 -10.40 -10.11
C LEU A 216 4.95 -9.32 -10.08
N VAL A 217 5.35 -8.04 -10.03
CA VAL A 217 4.40 -6.93 -9.92
C VAL A 217 3.74 -6.60 -11.27
N ALA A 218 4.44 -6.80 -12.40
CA ALA A 218 3.85 -6.63 -13.71
C ALA A 218 2.71 -7.63 -13.97
N SER A 219 2.81 -8.84 -13.42
CA SER A 219 1.81 -9.92 -13.56
C SER A 219 0.55 -9.73 -12.70
N ILE A 220 0.53 -8.75 -11.80
CA ILE A 220 -0.62 -8.47 -10.93
C ILE A 220 -1.50 -7.39 -11.57
N GLY A 221 -2.81 -7.59 -11.55
CA GLY A 221 -3.79 -6.65 -12.07
C GLY A 221 -3.96 -5.40 -11.19
N GLY A 222 -4.53 -4.35 -11.78
CA GLY A 222 -4.77 -3.09 -11.08
C GLY A 222 -5.65 -3.22 -9.85
N GLY A 223 -6.69 -4.05 -9.88
CA GLY A 223 -7.60 -4.27 -8.74
C GLY A 223 -6.88 -4.78 -7.49
N ASP A 224 -5.78 -5.52 -7.64
CA ASP A 224 -5.00 -6.08 -6.54
C ASP A 224 -3.85 -5.14 -6.08
N MET A 225 -3.70 -3.92 -6.68
CA MET A 225 -2.64 -2.98 -6.34
C MET A 225 -2.61 -2.55 -4.86
N PRO A 226 -3.72 -2.38 -4.14
CA PRO A 226 -3.68 -2.10 -2.71
C PRO A 226 -2.93 -3.18 -1.90
N VAL A 227 -3.14 -4.45 -2.23
CA VAL A 227 -2.41 -5.58 -1.62
C VAL A 227 -0.93 -5.52 -1.98
N VAL A 228 -0.62 -5.21 -3.26
CA VAL A 228 0.78 -5.08 -3.74
C VAL A 228 1.53 -4.00 -2.98
N VAL A 229 0.94 -2.83 -2.77
CA VAL A 229 1.58 -1.73 -2.01
C VAL A 229 1.89 -2.17 -0.58
N SER A 230 0.95 -2.85 0.07
CA SER A 230 1.17 -3.41 1.41
C SER A 230 2.27 -4.48 1.43
N MET A 231 2.33 -5.31 0.39
CA MET A 231 3.36 -6.35 0.25
C MET A 231 4.75 -5.76 -0.02
N LEU A 232 4.83 -4.69 -0.83
CA LEU A 232 6.08 -3.94 -1.04
C LEU A 232 6.56 -3.27 0.26
N ASN A 233 5.64 -2.84 1.12
CA ASN A 233 5.98 -2.38 2.47
C ASN A 233 6.64 -3.51 3.29
N SER A 234 6.11 -4.73 3.21
CA SER A 234 6.72 -5.91 3.82
C SER A 234 8.13 -6.18 3.27
N TYR A 235 8.27 -6.19 1.95
CA TYR A 235 9.58 -6.44 1.30
C TYR A 235 10.61 -5.37 1.66
N SER A 236 10.21 -4.09 1.70
CA SER A 236 11.11 -3.02 2.12
C SER A 236 11.51 -3.15 3.60
N GLY A 237 10.59 -3.62 4.46
CA GLY A 237 10.92 -3.94 5.85
C GLY A 237 11.97 -5.05 5.96
N TRP A 238 11.80 -6.15 5.24
CA TRP A 238 12.80 -7.23 5.20
C TRP A 238 14.13 -6.79 4.58
N ALA A 239 14.10 -5.93 3.55
CA ALA A 239 15.31 -5.34 2.96
C ALA A 239 16.05 -4.47 3.99
N ALA A 240 15.34 -3.66 4.78
CA ALA A 240 15.93 -2.86 5.84
C ALA A 240 16.51 -3.73 6.96
N ALA A 241 15.82 -4.81 7.36
CA ALA A 241 16.34 -5.76 8.36
C ALA A 241 17.63 -6.43 7.87
N SER A 242 17.66 -6.87 6.62
CA SER A 242 18.85 -7.47 6.01
C SER A 242 20.04 -6.49 5.96
N ALA A 243 19.78 -5.23 5.57
CA ALA A 243 20.78 -4.18 5.64
C ALA A 243 21.23 -3.92 7.10
N GLY A 244 20.32 -4.07 8.06
CA GLY A 244 20.62 -3.96 9.50
C GLY A 244 21.61 -5.02 9.97
N PHE A 245 21.48 -6.27 9.53
CA PHE A 245 22.45 -7.33 9.82
C PHE A 245 23.83 -6.99 9.26
N LEU A 246 23.90 -6.65 7.98
CA LEU A 246 25.16 -6.27 7.32
C LEU A 246 25.87 -5.08 7.97
N LEU A 247 25.12 -4.13 8.52
CA LEU A 247 25.66 -2.92 9.15
C LEU A 247 25.85 -3.07 10.66
N GLY A 248 25.51 -4.22 11.26
CA GLY A 248 25.51 -4.42 12.71
C GLY A 248 24.61 -3.41 13.44
N ASN A 249 23.47 -3.06 12.85
CA ASN A 249 22.56 -2.04 13.38
C ASN A 249 21.23 -2.66 13.88
N ASP A 250 21.17 -2.87 15.20
CA ASP A 250 20.01 -3.48 15.87
C ASP A 250 18.71 -2.71 15.62
N LEU A 251 18.76 -1.38 15.50
CA LEU A 251 17.59 -0.57 15.23
C LEU A 251 16.97 -0.90 13.86
N LEU A 252 17.81 -1.02 12.81
CA LEU A 252 17.35 -1.41 11.48
C LEU A 252 16.81 -2.84 11.47
N ILE A 253 17.41 -3.76 12.21
CA ILE A 253 16.93 -5.15 12.34
C ILE A 253 15.53 -5.15 12.95
N VAL A 254 15.35 -4.51 14.12
CA VAL A 254 14.08 -4.49 14.85
C VAL A 254 13.01 -3.76 14.05
N THR A 255 13.30 -2.57 13.56
CA THR A 255 12.32 -1.77 12.80
C THR A 255 11.97 -2.42 11.46
N GLY A 256 12.97 -2.97 10.77
CA GLY A 256 12.76 -3.72 9.53
C GLY A 256 11.90 -4.96 9.73
N ALA A 257 12.15 -5.74 10.79
CA ALA A 257 11.34 -6.90 11.14
C ALA A 257 9.89 -6.51 11.50
N LEU A 258 9.70 -5.42 12.27
CA LEU A 258 8.36 -4.90 12.60
C LEU A 258 7.57 -4.49 11.36
N VAL A 259 8.19 -3.69 10.49
CA VAL A 259 7.56 -3.21 9.25
C VAL A 259 7.33 -4.38 8.29
N GLY A 260 8.29 -5.29 8.15
CA GLY A 260 8.19 -6.49 7.33
C GLY A 260 7.02 -7.39 7.76
N SER A 261 6.93 -7.67 9.05
CA SER A 261 5.87 -8.51 9.61
C SER A 261 4.49 -7.84 9.54
N SER A 262 4.40 -6.56 9.88
CA SER A 262 3.13 -5.82 9.84
C SER A 262 2.61 -5.68 8.41
N GLY A 263 3.49 -5.40 7.43
CA GLY A 263 3.13 -5.35 6.02
C GLY A 263 2.65 -6.70 5.47
N ALA A 264 3.29 -7.81 5.86
CA ALA A 264 2.86 -9.15 5.50
C ALA A 264 1.48 -9.49 6.08
N TYR A 265 1.26 -9.18 7.35
CA TYR A 265 0.00 -9.42 8.02
C TYR A 265 -1.14 -8.57 7.44
N LEU A 266 -0.88 -7.29 7.15
CA LEU A 266 -1.83 -6.41 6.49
C LEU A 266 -2.19 -6.92 5.10
N SER A 267 -1.21 -7.36 4.30
CA SER A 267 -1.43 -7.97 2.99
C SER A 267 -2.30 -9.24 3.09
N TYR A 268 -2.08 -10.07 4.11
CA TYR A 268 -2.89 -11.26 4.37
C TYR A 268 -4.35 -10.90 4.67
N ILE A 269 -4.60 -9.92 5.55
CA ILE A 269 -5.96 -9.45 5.86
C ILE A 269 -6.64 -8.90 4.61
N MET A 270 -5.94 -8.10 3.80
CA MET A 270 -6.48 -7.55 2.57
C MET A 270 -6.79 -8.64 1.53
N CYS A 271 -5.92 -9.64 1.38
CA CYS A 271 -6.20 -10.78 0.52
C CYS A 271 -7.49 -11.51 0.98
N LYS A 272 -7.65 -11.71 2.30
CA LYS A 272 -8.86 -12.31 2.87
C LYS A 272 -10.11 -11.47 2.57
N ALA A 273 -10.02 -10.13 2.73
CA ALA A 273 -11.10 -9.21 2.43
C ALA A 273 -11.48 -9.17 0.94
N MET A 274 -10.56 -9.58 0.05
CA MET A 274 -10.80 -9.67 -1.39
C MET A 274 -11.12 -11.10 -1.86
N ASN A 275 -11.26 -12.06 -0.96
CA ASN A 275 -11.36 -13.50 -1.26
C ASN A 275 -10.23 -13.98 -2.19
N ARG A 276 -9.02 -13.50 -1.97
CA ARG A 276 -7.81 -13.87 -2.72
C ARG A 276 -6.88 -14.72 -1.87
N SER A 277 -6.27 -15.72 -2.50
CA SER A 277 -5.18 -16.45 -1.85
C SER A 277 -3.96 -15.55 -1.68
N PHE A 278 -3.47 -15.39 -0.46
CA PHE A 278 -2.26 -14.62 -0.16
C PHE A 278 -1.05 -15.14 -0.97
N ILE A 279 -0.90 -16.47 -1.05
CA ILE A 279 0.17 -17.10 -1.83
C ILE A 279 0.03 -16.78 -3.32
N SER A 280 -1.21 -16.78 -3.86
CA SER A 280 -1.40 -16.48 -5.28
C SER A 280 -1.04 -15.02 -5.62
N VAL A 281 -1.31 -14.09 -4.75
CA VAL A 281 -0.94 -12.69 -4.95
C VAL A 281 0.57 -12.50 -4.87
N ILE A 282 1.23 -13.08 -3.84
CA ILE A 282 2.71 -13.02 -3.70
C ILE A 282 3.41 -13.63 -4.92
N ALA A 283 2.88 -14.72 -5.45
CA ALA A 283 3.46 -15.43 -6.60
C ALA A 283 3.11 -14.78 -7.96
N GLY A 284 2.61 -13.54 -7.98
CA GLY A 284 2.27 -12.84 -9.22
C GLY A 284 0.96 -13.29 -9.86
N GLY A 285 -0.06 -13.63 -9.04
CA GLY A 285 -1.38 -14.03 -9.53
C GLY A 285 -1.45 -15.51 -9.93
N PHE A 286 -0.90 -16.40 -9.14
CA PHE A 286 -0.98 -17.85 -9.28
C PHE A 286 -2.45 -18.32 -9.31
N GLY A 287 -2.88 -18.87 -10.42
CA GLY A 287 -4.18 -19.55 -10.52
C GLY A 287 -5.39 -18.66 -10.86
N ILE A 288 -5.21 -17.38 -11.18
CA ILE A 288 -6.30 -16.54 -11.66
C ILE A 288 -6.17 -16.42 -13.18
N GLU A 289 -6.78 -17.31 -13.93
CA GLU A 289 -7.19 -17.08 -15.31
C GLU A 289 -8.56 -16.36 -15.27
N ALA A 290 -8.55 -15.08 -14.92
CA ALA A 290 -9.70 -14.23 -15.19
C ALA A 290 -9.73 -14.00 -16.69
N GLY A 291 -10.53 -14.78 -17.39
CA GLY A 291 -10.94 -14.44 -18.75
C GLY A 291 -11.64 -13.08 -18.74
N PRO A 292 -11.69 -12.34 -19.86
CA PRO A 292 -12.56 -11.20 -19.97
C PRO A 292 -13.97 -11.65 -19.61
N GLY A 293 -14.61 -11.01 -18.62
CA GLY A 293 -15.99 -11.29 -18.28
C GLY A 293 -16.84 -11.20 -19.54
N GLU A 294 -17.74 -12.16 -19.78
CA GLU A 294 -18.69 -12.06 -20.87
C GLU A 294 -19.53 -10.80 -20.69
N ASP A 295 -19.61 -9.98 -21.73
CA ASP A 295 -20.53 -8.83 -21.74
C ASP A 295 -21.96 -9.38 -21.72
N LYS A 296 -22.63 -9.26 -20.58
CA LYS A 296 -24.03 -9.63 -20.39
C LYS A 296 -24.89 -8.39 -20.65
N ASP A 297 -25.98 -8.59 -21.39
CA ASP A 297 -27.01 -7.56 -21.53
C ASP A 297 -27.92 -7.59 -20.29
N TYR A 298 -27.83 -6.56 -19.46
CA TYR A 298 -28.65 -6.39 -18.25
C TYR A 298 -29.88 -5.50 -18.48
N GLY A 299 -30.11 -5.02 -19.72
CA GLY A 299 -31.18 -4.11 -20.05
C GLY A 299 -30.85 -2.63 -19.84
N ASP A 300 -31.91 -1.82 -19.68
CA ASP A 300 -31.76 -0.36 -19.53
C ASP A 300 -31.54 0.04 -18.07
N HIS A 301 -30.82 1.13 -17.86
CA HIS A 301 -30.65 1.76 -16.57
C HIS A 301 -31.56 2.97 -16.40
N ARG A 302 -31.95 3.29 -15.17
CA ARG A 302 -32.68 4.50 -14.81
C ARG A 302 -31.69 5.65 -14.53
N GLU A 303 -32.00 6.83 -15.06
CA GLU A 303 -31.24 8.05 -14.73
C GLU A 303 -32.04 8.93 -13.75
N VAL A 304 -31.29 9.69 -12.95
CA VAL A 304 -31.82 10.66 -11.98
C VAL A 304 -31.03 11.95 -12.04
N THR A 305 -31.68 13.08 -11.78
CA THR A 305 -31.05 14.38 -11.69
C THR A 305 -30.60 14.71 -10.25
N ALA A 306 -29.72 15.68 -10.09
CA ALA A 306 -29.33 16.17 -8.77
C ALA A 306 -30.52 16.75 -7.99
N ALA A 307 -31.48 17.38 -8.67
CA ALA A 307 -32.69 17.92 -8.03
C ALA A 307 -33.62 16.82 -7.50
N GLU A 308 -33.86 15.77 -8.27
CA GLU A 308 -34.62 14.59 -7.84
C GLU A 308 -33.93 13.86 -6.69
N THR A 309 -32.58 13.73 -6.75
CA THR A 309 -31.79 13.16 -5.65
C THR A 309 -31.95 14.01 -4.38
N ALA A 310 -31.88 15.33 -4.48
CA ALA A 310 -32.09 16.22 -3.34
C ALA A 310 -33.52 16.08 -2.74
N GLU A 311 -34.54 15.85 -3.56
CA GLU A 311 -35.88 15.60 -3.08
C GLU A 311 -35.99 14.27 -2.33
N LEU A 312 -35.40 13.19 -2.84
CA LEU A 312 -35.29 11.91 -2.13
C LEU A 312 -34.62 12.07 -0.78
N LEU A 313 -33.50 12.80 -0.75
CA LEU A 313 -32.73 13.02 0.48
C LEU A 313 -33.46 13.89 1.52
N ARG A 314 -34.32 14.85 1.09
CA ARG A 314 -35.14 15.64 2.03
C ARG A 314 -36.19 14.80 2.76
N ASN A 315 -36.69 13.74 2.08
CA ASN A 315 -37.72 12.87 2.63
C ASN A 315 -37.12 11.67 3.39
N ALA A 316 -35.85 11.41 3.26
CA ALA A 316 -35.17 10.28 3.87
C ALA A 316 -34.93 10.50 5.37
N GLN A 317 -35.17 9.48 6.19
CA GLN A 317 -34.84 9.44 7.60
C GLN A 317 -33.45 8.83 7.81
N SER A 318 -33.04 7.90 6.93
CA SER A 318 -31.76 7.21 6.99
C SER A 318 -31.06 7.24 5.62
N VAL A 319 -29.77 7.61 5.65
CA VAL A 319 -28.91 7.67 4.47
C VAL A 319 -27.59 6.96 4.77
N ILE A 320 -27.16 6.07 3.88
CA ILE A 320 -25.81 5.50 3.91
C ILE A 320 -25.05 5.95 2.67
N ILE A 321 -23.84 6.45 2.88
CA ILE A 321 -22.91 6.86 1.82
C ILE A 321 -21.81 5.82 1.71
N THR A 322 -21.63 5.25 0.52
CA THR A 322 -20.56 4.29 0.22
C THR A 322 -19.52 4.94 -0.70
N PRO A 323 -18.43 5.48 -0.11
CA PRO A 323 -17.39 6.15 -0.88
C PRO A 323 -16.45 5.15 -1.56
N GLY A 324 -15.95 5.52 -2.73
CA GLY A 324 -14.91 4.79 -3.43
C GLY A 324 -13.83 5.71 -3.98
N TYR A 325 -12.88 5.15 -4.69
CA TYR A 325 -11.74 5.89 -5.25
C TYR A 325 -12.16 7.04 -6.18
N GLY A 326 -13.27 6.89 -6.89
CA GLY A 326 -13.80 7.95 -7.74
C GLY A 326 -14.17 9.23 -6.99
N MET A 327 -14.60 9.13 -5.72
CA MET A 327 -14.84 10.29 -4.85
C MET A 327 -13.53 11.04 -4.58
N ALA A 328 -12.44 10.33 -4.33
CA ALA A 328 -11.13 10.91 -4.10
C ALA A 328 -10.60 11.62 -5.36
N VAL A 329 -10.71 10.98 -6.53
CA VAL A 329 -10.27 11.54 -7.81
C VAL A 329 -11.01 12.82 -8.17
N ALA A 330 -12.32 12.87 -7.89
CA ALA A 330 -13.14 14.06 -8.09
C ALA A 330 -12.94 15.12 -6.99
N GLN A 331 -12.19 14.82 -5.92
CA GLN A 331 -12.09 15.68 -4.72
C GLN A 331 -13.46 16.05 -4.13
N ALA A 332 -14.40 15.10 -4.19
CA ALA A 332 -15.79 15.31 -3.75
C ALA A 332 -15.98 15.18 -2.23
N GLN A 333 -14.95 14.74 -1.47
CA GLN A 333 -15.04 14.48 -0.03
C GLN A 333 -15.50 15.71 0.78
N TYR A 334 -15.12 16.91 0.38
CA TYR A 334 -15.53 18.14 1.06
C TYR A 334 -17.02 18.46 0.82
N GLY A 335 -17.50 18.29 -0.41
CA GLY A 335 -18.93 18.42 -0.74
C GLY A 335 -19.77 17.35 -0.05
N VAL A 336 -19.26 16.12 0.03
CA VAL A 336 -19.92 15.02 0.76
C VAL A 336 -19.99 15.30 2.27
N ALA A 337 -18.95 15.89 2.86
CA ALA A 337 -18.99 16.32 4.25
C ALA A 337 -20.03 17.44 4.50
N GLU A 338 -20.13 18.38 3.59
CA GLU A 338 -21.15 19.44 3.65
C GLU A 338 -22.56 18.89 3.48
N LEU A 339 -22.77 17.96 2.54
CA LEU A 339 -24.02 17.23 2.36
C LEU A 339 -24.42 16.50 3.65
N THR A 340 -23.48 15.77 4.23
CA THR A 340 -23.67 15.05 5.50
C THR A 340 -24.10 15.99 6.61
N ARG A 341 -23.42 17.14 6.74
CA ARG A 341 -23.75 18.13 7.76
C ARG A 341 -25.19 18.64 7.58
N LYS A 342 -25.59 19.05 6.36
CA LYS A 342 -26.94 19.55 6.06
C LYS A 342 -28.01 18.53 6.36
N LEU A 343 -27.84 17.27 5.93
CA LEU A 343 -28.81 16.21 6.18
C LEU A 343 -28.97 15.94 7.68
N ARG A 344 -27.88 15.89 8.43
CA ARG A 344 -27.93 15.70 9.90
C ARG A 344 -28.58 16.90 10.62
N GLU A 345 -28.37 18.12 10.17
CA GLU A 345 -29.05 19.30 10.69
C GLU A 345 -30.57 19.25 10.46
N ASN A 346 -31.01 18.60 9.38
CA ASN A 346 -32.42 18.38 9.07
C ASN A 346 -33.01 17.14 9.80
N GLY A 347 -32.22 16.45 10.63
CA GLY A 347 -32.67 15.30 11.42
C GLY A 347 -32.49 13.95 10.76
N THR A 348 -31.87 13.88 9.57
CA THR A 348 -31.58 12.63 8.88
C THR A 348 -30.40 11.92 9.54
N THR A 349 -30.52 10.63 9.79
CA THR A 349 -29.40 9.78 10.22
C THR A 349 -28.50 9.48 9.02
N VAL A 350 -27.26 9.99 9.03
CA VAL A 350 -26.30 9.76 7.96
C VAL A 350 -25.13 8.94 8.48
N ARG A 351 -24.78 7.87 7.76
CA ARG A 351 -23.64 7.00 8.05
C ARG A 351 -22.85 6.71 6.78
N PHE A 352 -21.60 6.30 6.96
CA PHE A 352 -20.72 5.87 5.87
C PHE A 352 -20.45 4.38 6.00
N GLY A 353 -20.53 3.66 4.88
CA GLY A 353 -20.12 2.27 4.78
C GLY A 353 -18.80 2.14 4.02
N ILE A 354 -17.75 1.73 4.73
CA ILE A 354 -16.40 1.64 4.16
C ILE A 354 -16.04 0.19 3.87
N HIS A 355 -15.74 -0.09 2.61
CA HIS A 355 -15.21 -1.38 2.23
C HIS A 355 -13.69 -1.45 2.55
N PRO A 356 -13.16 -2.57 3.09
CA PRO A 356 -11.75 -2.69 3.49
C PRO A 356 -10.74 -2.37 2.38
N VAL A 357 -11.10 -2.60 1.13
CA VAL A 357 -10.24 -2.31 -0.04
C VAL A 357 -10.72 -1.13 -0.88
N ALA A 358 -11.62 -0.30 -0.35
CA ALA A 358 -12.04 0.92 -1.02
C ALA A 358 -10.86 1.89 -1.16
N GLY A 359 -10.55 2.29 -2.39
CA GLY A 359 -9.41 3.15 -2.67
C GLY A 359 -8.23 2.43 -3.30
N ARG A 360 -7.02 2.93 -3.04
CA ARG A 360 -5.73 2.36 -3.51
C ARG A 360 -4.73 2.09 -2.40
N LEU A 361 -5.12 2.35 -1.15
CA LEU A 361 -4.37 2.08 0.06
C LEU A 361 -5.33 1.58 1.14
N PRO A 362 -4.86 0.80 2.11
CA PRO A 362 -5.64 0.49 3.31
C PRO A 362 -6.08 1.77 4.03
N GLY A 363 -7.36 1.85 4.40
CA GLY A 363 -7.91 3.01 5.09
C GLY A 363 -7.98 4.31 4.27
N HIS A 364 -7.84 4.23 2.94
CA HIS A 364 -7.82 5.40 2.06
C HIS A 364 -9.08 6.27 2.23
N MET A 365 -10.26 5.66 2.30
CA MET A 365 -11.51 6.40 2.47
C MET A 365 -11.64 7.01 3.86
N ASN A 366 -11.20 6.30 4.90
CA ASN A 366 -11.21 6.80 6.27
C ASN A 366 -10.37 8.08 6.40
N VAL A 367 -9.17 8.10 5.80
CA VAL A 367 -8.30 9.28 5.81
C VAL A 367 -8.91 10.45 5.05
N LEU A 368 -9.53 10.21 3.87
CA LEU A 368 -10.20 11.26 3.09
C LEU A 368 -11.38 11.87 3.83
N LEU A 369 -12.19 11.05 4.50
CA LEU A 369 -13.31 11.53 5.30
C LEU A 369 -12.83 12.29 6.54
N ALA A 370 -11.73 11.85 7.16
CA ALA A 370 -11.10 12.57 8.27
C ALA A 370 -10.52 13.94 7.83
N GLU A 371 -9.92 14.02 6.64
CA GLU A 371 -9.45 15.27 6.03
C GLU A 371 -10.61 16.24 5.81
N ALA A 372 -11.75 15.74 5.34
CA ALA A 372 -12.98 16.51 5.16
C ALA A 372 -13.72 16.79 6.48
N LYS A 373 -13.18 16.38 7.63
CA LYS A 373 -13.75 16.60 8.98
C LYS A 373 -15.12 15.92 9.17
N VAL A 374 -15.37 14.80 8.50
CA VAL A 374 -16.53 13.96 8.80
C VAL A 374 -16.36 13.38 10.21
N PRO A 375 -17.40 13.42 11.06
CA PRO A 375 -17.35 12.81 12.38
C PRO A 375 -17.03 11.32 12.29
N TYR A 376 -16.11 10.86 13.11
CA TYR A 376 -15.60 9.49 13.02
C TYR A 376 -16.61 8.42 13.46
N ASP A 377 -17.50 8.77 14.37
CA ASP A 377 -18.56 7.93 14.92
C ASP A 377 -19.61 7.47 13.91
N ILE A 378 -19.67 8.12 12.74
CA ILE A 378 -20.58 7.76 11.64
C ILE A 378 -19.88 7.04 10.48
N VAL A 379 -18.59 6.78 10.60
CA VAL A 379 -17.79 6.07 9.59
C VAL A 379 -17.61 4.63 10.06
N LEU A 380 -18.36 3.71 9.46
CA LEU A 380 -18.47 2.31 9.87
C LEU A 380 -17.81 1.40 8.85
N GLU A 381 -17.20 0.33 9.33
CA GLU A 381 -16.65 -0.72 8.49
C GLU A 381 -17.76 -1.58 7.88
N MET A 382 -17.45 -2.26 6.79
CA MET A 382 -18.41 -3.08 6.05
C MET A 382 -19.17 -4.09 6.93
N ASP A 383 -18.44 -4.76 7.83
CA ASP A 383 -19.01 -5.78 8.71
C ASP A 383 -19.97 -5.19 9.76
N GLU A 384 -19.84 -3.90 10.07
CA GLU A 384 -20.69 -3.20 11.03
C GLU A 384 -21.98 -2.65 10.39
N ILE A 385 -21.96 -2.36 9.07
CA ILE A 385 -23.04 -1.63 8.41
C ILE A 385 -23.80 -2.46 7.39
N ASN A 386 -23.28 -3.61 6.99
CA ASN A 386 -23.81 -4.35 5.81
C ASN A 386 -25.25 -4.83 5.99
N ASP A 387 -25.63 -5.16 7.22
CA ASP A 387 -27.01 -5.58 7.53
C ASP A 387 -27.99 -4.40 7.57
N ASP A 388 -27.50 -3.17 7.79
CA ASP A 388 -28.33 -1.96 7.95
C ASP A 388 -28.85 -1.39 6.62
N PHE A 389 -28.31 -1.86 5.48
CA PHE A 389 -28.81 -1.40 4.18
C PHE A 389 -30.30 -1.69 3.98
N ALA A 390 -30.81 -2.80 4.52
CA ALA A 390 -32.23 -3.18 4.41
C ALA A 390 -33.18 -2.17 5.06
N ASP A 391 -32.73 -1.44 6.07
CA ASP A 391 -33.50 -0.43 6.80
C ASP A 391 -33.10 1.01 6.38
N THR A 392 -32.45 1.16 5.22
CA THR A 392 -31.95 2.46 4.73
C THR A 392 -32.82 2.99 3.59
N ASP A 393 -33.28 4.23 3.74
CA ASP A 393 -34.15 4.87 2.73
C ASP A 393 -33.35 5.21 1.46
N VAL A 394 -32.18 5.84 1.58
CA VAL A 394 -31.37 6.23 0.43
C VAL A 394 -29.91 5.82 0.62
N VAL A 395 -29.35 5.14 -0.36
CA VAL A 395 -27.95 4.81 -0.44
C VAL A 395 -27.27 5.62 -1.54
N LEU A 396 -26.23 6.37 -1.19
CA LEU A 396 -25.41 7.11 -2.15
C LEU A 396 -24.10 6.36 -2.43
N VAL A 397 -23.93 5.87 -3.65
CA VAL A 397 -22.70 5.22 -4.10
C VAL A 397 -21.84 6.26 -4.82
N ILE A 398 -20.78 6.74 -4.17
CA ILE A 398 -19.96 7.85 -4.70
C ILE A 398 -18.57 7.37 -5.05
N GLY A 399 -18.36 7.08 -6.35
CA GLY A 399 -17.04 6.66 -6.85
C GLY A 399 -16.62 5.23 -6.50
N ALA A 400 -17.54 4.40 -6.01
CA ALA A 400 -17.36 2.96 -5.85
C ALA A 400 -17.93 2.21 -7.07
N ASN A 401 -17.40 1.03 -7.38
CA ASN A 401 -17.89 0.13 -8.43
C ASN A 401 -17.78 -1.33 -7.99
N ASP A 402 -16.58 -1.86 -7.88
CA ASP A 402 -16.36 -3.29 -7.63
C ASP A 402 -16.76 -3.69 -6.20
N THR A 403 -16.60 -2.78 -5.25
CA THR A 403 -16.92 -2.96 -3.82
C THR A 403 -18.43 -2.97 -3.50
N VAL A 404 -19.26 -2.65 -4.49
CA VAL A 404 -20.74 -2.64 -4.40
C VAL A 404 -21.37 -3.48 -5.51
N ASN A 405 -20.63 -4.44 -6.07
CA ASN A 405 -21.02 -5.19 -7.25
C ASN A 405 -21.64 -6.55 -6.87
N PRO A 406 -22.94 -6.78 -7.14
CA PRO A 406 -23.61 -8.05 -6.85
C PRO A 406 -22.97 -9.25 -7.57
N ALA A 407 -22.30 -9.06 -8.71
CA ALA A 407 -21.63 -10.14 -9.42
C ALA A 407 -20.55 -10.86 -8.58
N ALA A 408 -20.04 -10.22 -7.52
CA ALA A 408 -19.15 -10.86 -6.55
C ALA A 408 -19.82 -12.04 -5.83
N GLU A 409 -21.13 -11.98 -5.58
CA GLU A 409 -21.92 -13.02 -4.92
C GLU A 409 -22.63 -13.95 -5.93
N THR A 410 -23.05 -13.42 -7.08
CA THR A 410 -23.95 -14.12 -8.01
C THR A 410 -23.28 -14.75 -9.22
N ASP A 411 -22.06 -14.34 -9.56
CA ASP A 411 -21.34 -14.82 -10.75
C ASP A 411 -20.00 -15.50 -10.36
N PRO A 412 -19.97 -16.84 -10.27
CA PRO A 412 -18.74 -17.58 -9.94
C PRO A 412 -17.61 -17.42 -10.98
N GLY A 413 -17.94 -17.04 -12.21
CA GLY A 413 -16.96 -16.76 -13.28
C GLY A 413 -16.39 -15.33 -13.25
N SER A 414 -16.92 -14.47 -12.40
CA SER A 414 -16.47 -13.08 -12.29
C SER A 414 -15.04 -12.99 -11.69
N PRO A 415 -14.19 -12.11 -12.19
CA PRO A 415 -12.90 -11.81 -11.55
C PRO A 415 -12.98 -11.38 -10.08
N ILE A 416 -14.14 -10.91 -9.61
CA ILE A 416 -14.40 -10.52 -8.23
C ILE A 416 -15.22 -11.55 -7.45
N ALA A 417 -15.45 -12.75 -8.00
CA ALA A 417 -16.25 -13.80 -7.37
C ALA A 417 -15.80 -14.09 -5.93
N GLY A 418 -16.77 -14.17 -5.02
CA GLY A 418 -16.55 -14.46 -3.60
C GLY A 418 -15.93 -13.29 -2.80
N MET A 419 -15.66 -12.14 -3.42
CA MET A 419 -15.27 -10.94 -2.67
C MET A 419 -16.45 -10.48 -1.81
N PRO A 420 -16.28 -10.28 -0.49
CA PRO A 420 -17.29 -9.61 0.31
C PRO A 420 -17.55 -8.22 -0.24
N VAL A 421 -18.80 -7.79 -0.33
CA VAL A 421 -19.21 -6.49 -0.89
C VAL A 421 -20.19 -5.79 0.02
N LEU A 422 -20.28 -4.48 -0.13
CA LEU A 422 -21.34 -3.69 0.49
C LEU A 422 -22.65 -3.94 -0.27
N ARG A 423 -23.64 -4.52 0.41
CA ARG A 423 -24.93 -4.94 -0.17
C ARG A 423 -25.89 -3.77 -0.35
N VAL A 424 -25.44 -2.74 -1.03
CA VAL A 424 -26.18 -1.48 -1.24
C VAL A 424 -27.52 -1.68 -1.91
N TRP A 425 -27.70 -2.74 -2.70
CA TRP A 425 -28.93 -3.09 -3.39
C TRP A 425 -30.08 -3.48 -2.46
N ASN A 426 -29.81 -3.69 -1.17
CA ASN A 426 -30.86 -3.94 -0.17
C ASN A 426 -31.54 -2.63 0.29
N GLY A 427 -30.94 -1.45 0.03
CA GLY A 427 -31.56 -0.16 0.34
C GLY A 427 -32.81 0.13 -0.49
N SER A 428 -33.67 1.02 -0.02
CA SER A 428 -34.92 1.36 -0.71
C SER A 428 -34.65 2.07 -2.04
N ASP A 429 -33.83 3.11 -2.05
CA ASP A 429 -33.34 3.81 -3.24
C ASP A 429 -31.82 3.86 -3.26
N VAL A 430 -31.21 3.50 -4.39
CA VAL A 430 -29.76 3.48 -4.57
C VAL A 430 -29.35 4.45 -5.69
N ILE A 431 -28.63 5.50 -5.35
CA ILE A 431 -28.17 6.51 -6.30
C ILE A 431 -26.69 6.33 -6.56
N VAL A 432 -26.34 5.99 -7.80
CA VAL A 432 -24.96 5.69 -8.20
C VAL A 432 -24.38 6.84 -9.00
N PHE A 433 -23.34 7.47 -8.45
CA PHE A 433 -22.60 8.55 -9.11
C PHE A 433 -21.56 7.96 -10.06
N LYS A 434 -21.71 8.22 -11.35
CA LYS A 434 -20.76 7.81 -12.39
C LYS A 434 -20.61 8.88 -13.48
N ARG A 435 -19.46 8.88 -14.12
CA ARG A 435 -19.25 9.75 -15.29
C ARG A 435 -19.84 9.15 -16.58
N SER A 436 -19.89 7.82 -16.67
CA SER A 436 -20.44 7.05 -17.79
C SER A 436 -20.64 5.60 -17.40
N MET A 437 -21.28 4.79 -18.23
CA MET A 437 -21.49 3.35 -18.01
C MET A 437 -20.23 2.48 -18.21
N ALA A 438 -19.07 3.09 -18.46
CA ALA A 438 -17.81 2.33 -18.59
C ALA A 438 -17.54 1.47 -17.34
N SER A 439 -16.98 0.29 -17.56
CA SER A 439 -16.59 -0.64 -16.47
C SER A 439 -15.63 0.00 -15.48
N GLY A 440 -15.61 -0.50 -14.24
CA GLY A 440 -14.69 -0.05 -13.19
C GLY A 440 -13.26 -0.53 -13.40
N TYR A 441 -12.44 -0.39 -12.34
CA TYR A 441 -11.02 -0.68 -12.39
C TYR A 441 -10.69 -2.18 -12.56
N ALA A 442 -11.58 -3.07 -12.06
CA ALA A 442 -11.47 -4.51 -12.30
C ALA A 442 -11.92 -4.95 -13.69
N GLY A 443 -12.52 -4.05 -14.49
CA GLY A 443 -13.00 -4.36 -15.84
C GLY A 443 -14.27 -5.21 -15.87
N VAL A 444 -15.03 -5.29 -14.76
CA VAL A 444 -16.24 -6.10 -14.60
C VAL A 444 -17.47 -5.21 -14.73
N GLN A 445 -18.49 -5.71 -15.45
CA GLN A 445 -19.81 -5.08 -15.46
C GLN A 445 -20.46 -5.16 -14.07
N ASN A 446 -21.28 -4.18 -13.74
CA ASN A 446 -21.96 -4.14 -12.45
C ASN A 446 -23.49 -4.21 -12.63
N PRO A 447 -24.12 -5.36 -12.31
CA PRO A 447 -25.57 -5.53 -12.39
C PRO A 447 -26.36 -4.55 -11.53
N LEU A 448 -25.77 -4.01 -10.45
CA LEU A 448 -26.41 -3.02 -9.59
C LEU A 448 -27.02 -1.86 -10.37
N PHE A 449 -26.38 -1.43 -11.45
CA PHE A 449 -26.80 -0.25 -12.21
C PHE A 449 -28.14 -0.43 -12.94
N PHE A 450 -28.58 -1.67 -13.08
CA PHE A 450 -29.81 -2.07 -13.79
C PHE A 450 -30.91 -2.56 -12.84
N ASN A 451 -30.68 -2.51 -11.52
CA ASN A 451 -31.69 -2.86 -10.55
C ASN A 451 -32.83 -1.84 -10.52
N GLU A 452 -34.05 -2.29 -10.24
CA GLU A 452 -35.25 -1.43 -10.20
C GLU A 452 -35.16 -0.30 -9.18
N ASN A 453 -34.49 -0.53 -8.04
CA ASN A 453 -34.27 0.46 -7.00
C ASN A 453 -32.99 1.30 -7.21
N SER A 454 -32.27 1.10 -8.31
CA SER A 454 -31.04 1.84 -8.62
C SER A 454 -31.29 2.91 -9.67
N ALA A 455 -30.64 4.06 -9.51
CA ALA A 455 -30.64 5.12 -10.51
C ALA A 455 -29.23 5.71 -10.66
N MET A 456 -28.90 6.06 -11.90
CA MET A 456 -27.60 6.62 -12.27
C MET A 456 -27.65 8.14 -12.24
N LEU A 457 -26.77 8.76 -11.48
CA LEU A 457 -26.54 10.22 -11.50
C LEU A 457 -25.23 10.49 -12.25
N PHE A 458 -25.38 10.84 -13.53
CA PHE A 458 -24.22 11.06 -14.39
C PHE A 458 -23.58 12.43 -14.20
N GLY A 459 -22.25 12.45 -14.28
CA GLY A 459 -21.42 13.64 -14.20
C GLY A 459 -20.19 13.47 -13.32
N ASP A 460 -19.46 14.55 -13.14
CA ASP A 460 -18.36 14.59 -12.15
C ASP A 460 -18.95 14.52 -10.74
N ALA A 461 -18.38 13.69 -9.87
CA ALA A 461 -18.94 13.45 -8.54
C ALA A 461 -18.98 14.73 -7.68
N LYS A 462 -17.96 15.59 -7.79
CA LYS A 462 -17.93 16.86 -7.06
C LYS A 462 -19.05 17.78 -7.53
N ASP A 463 -19.20 17.97 -8.86
CA ASP A 463 -20.25 18.84 -9.41
C ASP A 463 -21.64 18.35 -9.01
N ARG A 464 -21.88 17.03 -9.09
CA ARG A 464 -23.19 16.46 -8.73
C ARG A 464 -23.49 16.59 -7.23
N VAL A 465 -22.51 16.38 -6.37
CA VAL A 465 -22.67 16.60 -4.92
C VAL A 465 -22.93 18.08 -4.63
N ASP A 466 -22.18 18.99 -5.25
CA ASP A 466 -22.39 20.44 -5.08
C ASP A 466 -23.78 20.90 -5.58
N ASP A 467 -24.28 20.31 -6.68
CA ASP A 467 -25.64 20.58 -7.18
C ASP A 467 -26.71 20.09 -6.19
N ILE A 468 -26.54 18.89 -5.60
CA ILE A 468 -27.46 18.37 -4.57
C ILE A 468 -27.43 19.27 -3.34
N VAL A 469 -26.23 19.68 -2.87
CA VAL A 469 -26.08 20.56 -1.72
C VAL A 469 -26.77 21.92 -1.94
N ARG A 470 -26.75 22.45 -3.18
CA ARG A 470 -27.48 23.69 -3.51
C ARG A 470 -28.98 23.48 -3.59
N ALA A 471 -29.42 22.30 -3.99
CA ALA A 471 -30.85 21.98 -4.12
C ALA A 471 -31.50 21.60 -2.79
N LEU A 472 -30.76 21.17 -1.78
CA LEU A 472 -31.20 20.93 -0.39
C LEU A 472 -31.37 22.25 0.38
#